data_f0a3497519f0a94aac4ea60efc82f149
#
_entry.id   f0a3497519f0a94aac4ea60efc82f149
#
_cell.length_a   1.000
_cell.length_b   1.000
_cell.length_c   1.000
_cell.angle_alpha   90.00
_cell.angle_beta   90.00
_cell.angle_gamma   90.00
#
_symmetry.space_group_name_H-M   'P 1'
#
loop_
_entity.id
_entity.type
_entity.pdbx_description
1 polymer ?
#
loop_
_entity_poly.entity_id
_entity_poly.type
_entity_poly.pdbx_seq_one_letter_code
_entity_poly.pdbx_strand_id
1 'polypeptide(L)'
;MDNTAKMFDSWATAGRSEEMEKGHGVTVSKFLDSLSFDKPFSFLDIGCGNGWVVRKIAQLKKCRKAVGIDKSKNMIKKAKSNQDSKKENYYCSN
;
A
#
# COMPACT_ATOMS: atom_id res chain seq x y z
N MET A 1 8.95 5.03 -11.79
CA MET A 1 7.98 4.00 -11.41
C MET A 1 7.41 3.36 -12.66
N ASP A 2 7.24 2.07 -12.64
CA ASP A 2 6.63 1.39 -13.76
C ASP A 2 5.10 1.56 -13.75
N ASN A 3 4.42 1.04 -14.76
CA ASN A 3 2.96 1.17 -14.88
C ASN A 3 2.22 0.43 -13.76
N THR A 4 2.82 -0.59 -13.18
CA THR A 4 2.22 -1.35 -12.08
C THR A 4 2.07 -0.48 -10.85
N ALA A 5 3.11 0.26 -10.50
CA ALA A 5 3.07 1.15 -9.35
C ALA A 5 2.06 2.27 -9.54
N LYS A 6 1.96 2.83 -10.75
CA LYS A 6 0.94 3.84 -11.07
C LYS A 6 -0.47 3.29 -10.95
N MET A 7 -0.67 2.05 -11.34
CA MET A 7 -1.96 1.38 -11.21
C MET A 7 -2.36 1.24 -9.74
N PHE A 8 -1.44 0.86 -8.89
CA PHE A 8 -1.70 0.78 -7.45
C PHE A 8 -2.00 2.16 -6.87
N ASP A 9 -1.31 3.20 -7.30
CA ASP A 9 -1.61 4.56 -6.86
C ASP A 9 -3.04 4.95 -7.22
N SER A 10 -3.47 4.67 -8.45
CA SER A 10 -4.84 4.94 -8.89
C SER A 10 -5.86 4.21 -8.03
N TRP A 11 -5.61 2.96 -7.73
CA TRP A 11 -6.48 2.17 -6.87
C TRP A 11 -6.45 2.69 -5.45
N ALA A 12 -5.28 3.09 -4.99
CA ALA A 12 -5.09 3.60 -3.65
C ALA A 12 -5.81 4.93 -3.44
N THR A 13 -5.81 5.81 -4.42
CA THR A 13 -6.43 7.13 -4.30
C THR A 13 -7.93 7.14 -4.55
N ALA A 14 -8.48 6.08 -5.11
CA ALA A 14 -9.90 5.99 -5.48
C ALA A 14 -10.84 5.72 -4.31
N GLY A 15 -10.52 6.19 -3.12
CA GLY A 15 -11.37 6.04 -1.95
C GLY A 15 -10.79 5.11 -0.92
N ARG A 16 -9.95 5.67 -0.07
CA ARG A 16 -9.28 4.97 1.00
C ARG A 16 -10.12 4.92 2.24
N SER A 17 -11.14 4.11 2.25
CA SER A 17 -11.95 3.90 3.44
C SER A 17 -11.85 2.45 3.88
N GLU A 18 -12.23 2.20 5.13
CA GLU A 18 -12.34 0.84 5.63
C GLU A 18 -13.36 0.04 4.84
N GLU A 19 -14.38 0.72 4.31
CA GLU A 19 -15.37 0.09 3.45
C GLU A 19 -14.75 -0.39 2.15
N MET A 20 -13.85 0.41 1.58
CA MET A 20 -13.10 0.02 0.39
C MET A 20 -12.26 -1.22 0.69
N GLU A 21 -11.55 -1.24 1.81
CA GLU A 21 -10.78 -2.39 2.23
C GLU A 21 -11.65 -3.63 2.41
N LYS A 22 -12.80 -3.49 3.07
CA LYS A 22 -13.72 -4.61 3.32
C LYS A 22 -14.45 -5.07 2.05
N GLY A 23 -14.96 -4.11 1.27
CA GLY A 23 -15.76 -4.42 0.08
C GLY A 23 -14.92 -4.78 -1.13
N HIS A 24 -13.84 -4.06 -1.35
CA HIS A 24 -13.00 -4.20 -2.54
C HIS A 24 -11.64 -4.83 -2.22
N GLY A 25 -11.29 -4.98 -0.94
CA GLY A 25 -10.02 -5.53 -0.52
C GLY A 25 -9.76 -6.93 -1.07
N VAL A 26 -10.78 -7.76 -1.16
CA VAL A 26 -10.65 -9.11 -1.70
C VAL A 26 -10.24 -9.05 -3.17
N THR A 27 -10.88 -8.16 -3.96
CA THR A 27 -10.57 -7.99 -5.38
C THR A 27 -9.15 -7.44 -5.57
N VAL A 28 -8.79 -6.41 -4.80
CA VAL A 28 -7.45 -5.82 -4.85
C VAL A 28 -6.41 -6.86 -4.43
N SER A 29 -6.69 -7.62 -3.38
CA SER A 29 -5.80 -8.66 -2.88
C SER A 29 -5.53 -9.72 -3.93
N LYS A 30 -6.58 -10.18 -4.63
CA LYS A 30 -6.44 -11.15 -5.72
C LYS A 30 -5.61 -10.57 -6.86
N PHE A 31 -5.84 -9.31 -7.19
CA PHE A 31 -5.06 -8.63 -8.22
C PHE A 31 -3.58 -8.59 -7.85
N LEU A 32 -3.27 -8.19 -6.61
CA LEU A 32 -1.90 -8.14 -6.12
C LEU A 32 -1.24 -9.52 -6.14
N ASP A 33 -1.99 -10.56 -5.75
CA ASP A 33 -1.49 -11.93 -5.76
C ASP A 33 -1.18 -12.44 -7.16
N SER A 34 -1.86 -11.90 -8.18
CA SER A 34 -1.64 -12.30 -9.58
C SER A 34 -0.39 -11.66 -10.19
N LEU A 35 0.18 -10.65 -9.53
CA LEU A 35 1.35 -9.96 -10.06
C LEU A 35 2.63 -10.75 -9.82
N SER A 36 3.49 -10.75 -10.81
CA SER A 36 4.83 -11.29 -10.65
C SER A 36 5.85 -10.20 -10.97
N PHE A 37 6.86 -10.11 -10.13
CA PHE A 37 7.92 -9.13 -10.30
C PHE A 37 9.23 -9.88 -10.48
N ASP A 38 9.86 -9.68 -11.63
CA ASP A 38 11.13 -10.37 -11.94
C ASP A 38 12.33 -9.71 -11.29
N LYS A 39 12.21 -8.42 -10.98
CA LYS A 39 13.28 -7.61 -10.42
C LYS A 39 12.89 -6.99 -9.09
N PRO A 40 13.86 -6.74 -8.21
CA PRO A 40 13.59 -5.98 -6.98
C PRO A 40 12.97 -4.63 -7.31
N PHE A 41 12.06 -4.19 -6.46
CA PHE A 41 11.34 -2.93 -6.67
C PHE A 41 11.05 -2.25 -5.34
N SER A 42 10.74 -0.96 -5.41
CA SER A 42 10.19 -0.18 -4.31
C SER A 42 8.80 0.31 -4.68
N PHE A 43 7.95 0.51 -3.68
CA PHE A 43 6.54 0.86 -3.88
C PHE A 43 6.18 2.11 -3.08
N LEU A 44 5.38 2.97 -3.68
CA LEU A 44 4.87 4.18 -3.02
C LEU A 44 3.35 4.23 -3.18
N ASP A 45 2.65 4.36 -2.07
CA ASP A 45 1.20 4.50 -2.02
C ASP A 45 0.84 5.88 -1.46
N ILE A 46 0.32 6.75 -2.32
CA ILE A 46 -0.13 8.09 -1.95
C ILE A 46 -1.60 8.00 -1.57
N GLY A 47 -1.93 8.42 -0.35
CA GLY A 47 -3.26 8.23 0.21
C GLY A 47 -3.42 6.83 0.79
N CYS A 48 -2.42 6.36 1.50
CA CYS A 48 -2.34 4.96 1.93
C CYS A 48 -3.36 4.56 3.00
N GLY A 49 -4.01 5.51 3.66
CA GLY A 49 -4.93 5.21 4.75
C GLY A 49 -4.25 4.41 5.85
N ASN A 50 -4.86 3.31 6.26
CA ASN A 50 -4.33 2.45 7.32
C ASN A 50 -3.19 1.55 6.87
N GLY A 51 -2.75 1.65 5.61
CA GLY A 51 -1.56 0.96 5.11
C GLY A 51 -1.76 -0.47 4.65
N TRP A 52 -3.00 -0.92 4.47
CA TRP A 52 -3.24 -2.33 4.14
C TRP A 52 -2.61 -2.74 2.79
N VAL A 53 -2.63 -1.86 1.78
CA VAL A 53 -1.99 -2.15 0.49
C VAL A 53 -0.46 -2.16 0.65
N VAL A 54 0.07 -1.21 1.40
CA VAL A 54 1.52 -1.15 1.67
C VAL A 54 1.97 -2.44 2.35
N ARG A 55 1.23 -2.90 3.37
CA ARG A 55 1.54 -4.16 4.05
C ARG A 55 1.51 -5.35 3.08
N LYS A 56 0.51 -5.39 2.21
CA LYS A 56 0.36 -6.48 1.24
C LYS A 56 1.55 -6.50 0.27
N ILE A 57 1.91 -5.35 -0.28
CA ILE A 57 3.03 -5.24 -1.21
C ILE A 57 4.36 -5.55 -0.53
N ALA A 58 4.52 -5.11 0.72
CA ALA A 58 5.76 -5.34 1.46
C ALA A 58 6.04 -6.84 1.68
N GLN A 59 5.01 -7.68 1.65
CA GLN A 59 5.17 -9.12 1.80
C GLN A 59 5.75 -9.80 0.55
N LEU A 60 5.73 -9.11 -0.58
CA LEU A 60 6.28 -9.67 -1.81
C LEU A 60 7.81 -9.78 -1.70
N LYS A 61 8.33 -10.92 -2.13
CA LYS A 61 9.75 -11.23 -1.99
C LYS A 61 10.66 -10.20 -2.63
N LYS A 62 10.26 -9.69 -3.79
CA LYS A 62 11.05 -8.72 -4.55
C LYS A 62 10.87 -7.28 -4.08
N CYS A 63 9.93 -7.02 -3.19
CA CYS A 63 9.77 -5.68 -2.65
C CYS A 63 10.89 -5.37 -1.66
N ARG A 64 11.63 -4.30 -1.90
CA ARG A 64 12.71 -3.84 -1.01
C ARG A 64 12.20 -2.84 0.00
N LYS A 65 11.29 -1.97 -0.42
CA LYS A 65 10.79 -0.89 0.41
C LYS A 65 9.38 -0.54 -0.05
N ALA A 66 8.48 -0.38 0.89
CA ALA A 66 7.11 0.03 0.62
C ALA A 66 6.80 1.23 1.50
N VAL A 67 6.39 2.33 0.88
CA VAL A 67 6.15 3.60 1.56
C VAL A 67 4.70 4.00 1.40
N GLY A 68 4.07 4.38 2.49
CA GLY A 68 2.73 4.93 2.50
C GLY A 68 2.75 6.39 2.96
N ILE A 69 1.99 7.23 2.28
CA ILE A 69 1.83 8.64 2.61
C ILE A 69 0.34 8.93 2.72
N ASP A 70 -0.06 9.66 3.74
CA ASP A 70 -1.44 10.09 3.91
C ASP A 70 -1.49 11.43 4.63
N LYS A 71 -2.50 12.23 4.32
CA LYS A 71 -2.71 13.51 4.99
C LYS A 71 -3.21 13.34 6.42
N SER A 72 -3.87 12.25 6.71
CA SER A 72 -4.46 11.99 8.02
C SER A 72 -3.43 11.45 9.00
N LYS A 73 -3.17 12.21 10.04
CA LYS A 73 -2.29 11.76 11.14
C LYS A 73 -2.83 10.48 11.78
N ASN A 74 -4.15 10.39 11.92
CA ASN A 74 -4.78 9.22 12.52
C ASN A 74 -4.61 7.98 11.67
N MET A 75 -4.71 8.10 10.35
CA MET A 75 -4.48 6.99 9.44
C MET A 75 -3.04 6.52 9.47
N ILE A 76 -2.11 7.46 9.49
CA ILE A 76 -0.69 7.11 9.59
C ILE A 76 -0.39 6.42 10.91
N LYS A 77 -1.00 6.87 11.99
CA LYS A 77 -0.85 6.24 13.29
C LYS A 77 -1.35 4.79 13.26
N LYS A 78 -2.51 4.56 12.63
CA LYS A 78 -3.04 3.20 12.44
C LYS A 78 -2.11 2.37 11.57
N ALA A 79 -1.60 2.94 10.49
CA ALA A 79 -0.69 2.24 9.60
C ALA A 79 0.57 1.78 10.36
N LYS A 80 1.16 2.68 11.14
CA LYS A 80 2.33 2.36 11.94
C LYS A 80 2.05 1.29 12.98
N SER A 81 0.88 1.35 13.62
CA SER A 81 0.52 0.37 14.65
C SER A 81 0.27 -1.03 14.08
N ASN A 82 -0.06 -1.12 12.80
CA ASN A 82 -0.32 -2.38 12.11
C ASN A 82 0.87 -2.85 11.26
N GLN A 83 1.99 -2.16 11.35
CA GLN A 83 3.18 -2.48 10.55
C GLN A 83 3.68 -3.90 10.85
N ASP A 84 3.90 -4.68 9.80
CA ASP A 84 4.33 -6.07 9.90
C ASP A 84 5.81 -6.28 9.56
N SER A 85 6.42 -5.37 8.81
CA SER A 85 7.78 -5.58 8.36
C SER A 85 8.59 -4.28 8.37
N LYS A 86 9.92 -4.45 8.40
CA LYS A 86 10.85 -3.31 8.33
C LYS A 86 10.87 -2.64 6.96
N LYS A 87 10.28 -3.27 5.94
CA LYS A 87 10.19 -2.69 4.60
C LYS A 87 9.18 -1.56 4.53
N GLU A 88 8.22 -1.53 5.46
CA GLU A 88 7.14 -0.55 5.50
C GLU A 88 7.61 0.75 6.15
N ASN A 89 7.26 1.87 5.53
CA ASN A 89 7.53 3.19 6.06
C ASN A 89 6.30 4.07 5.82
N TYR A 90 5.87 4.81 6.82
CA TYR A 90 4.66 5.63 6.75
C TYR A 90 4.94 7.06 7.15
N TYR A 91 4.46 8.01 6.35
CA TYR A 91 4.67 9.44 6.58
C TYR A 91 3.38 10.21 6.42
N CYS A 92 3.16 11.15 7.33
CA CYS A 92 2.04 12.08 7.20
C CYS A 92 2.48 13.23 6.29
N SER A 93 1.69 13.52 5.27
CA SER A 93 1.92 14.64 4.37
C SER A 93 0.93 15.76 4.65
N ASN A 94 1.36 16.99 4.53
CA ASN A 94 0.46 18.13 4.66
C ASN A 94 -0.15 18.52 3.32
#